data_f9043971e9137771b367f74aa8db4a1a
#
_entry.id   f9043971e9137771b367f74aa8db4a1a
#
_cell.length_a   1.000
_cell.length_b   1.000
_cell.length_c   1.000
_cell.angle_alpha   90.00
_cell.angle_beta   90.00
_cell.angle_gamma   90.00
#
_symmetry.space_group_name_H-M   'P 1'
#
loop_
_entity.id
_entity.type
_entity.pdbx_description
1 polymer ?
#
loop_
_entity_poly.entity_id
_entity_poly.type
_entity_poly.pdbx_seq_one_letter_code
_entity_poly.pdbx_strand_id
1 'polypeptide(L)'
;GEILGLSGQLGSGAGEVLASIAGALQSRSGSLTLNGETFLPKSPSHAIKKKIAYCSSDRKKDGLFLGRPIFENLTSPALGAISKYGFNFGSSEDNYSRNLAKEFLIDVKRMHDESGLLSGGNQQKVALGKWLSIKPDVLLVNEPTRGVDVGAKSEIYQRMRELAARGITIIFASTDIQEITYLPDRVITFYRGMMIDEHRLEKIKTPVILKEITDPFNETNL
;
A
#
# COMPACT_ATOMS: atom_id res chain seq x y z
N GLY A 1 -8.23 6.98 -10.54
CA GLY A 1 -8.04 6.88 -9.14
C GLY A 1 -9.23 6.29 -8.39
N GLU A 2 -9.35 4.95 -8.36
CA GLU A 2 -10.28 4.21 -7.50
C GLU A 2 -9.53 3.70 -6.28
N ILE A 3 -10.18 3.63 -5.12
CA ILE A 3 -9.67 2.93 -3.93
C ILE A 3 -10.46 1.63 -3.79
N LEU A 4 -9.81 0.48 -4.03
CA LEU A 4 -10.36 -0.85 -3.86
C LEU A 4 -9.87 -1.47 -2.56
N GLY A 5 -10.79 -1.86 -1.68
CA GLY A 5 -10.49 -2.61 -0.46
C GLY A 5 -10.63 -4.12 -0.67
N LEU A 6 -9.66 -4.87 -0.19
CA LEU A 6 -9.71 -6.32 -0.10
C LEU A 6 -9.85 -6.69 1.38
N SER A 7 -10.99 -7.21 1.78
CA SER A 7 -11.30 -7.55 3.16
C SER A 7 -11.22 -9.05 3.41
N GLY A 8 -10.59 -9.43 4.50
CA GLY A 8 -10.52 -10.82 4.91
C GLY A 8 -9.70 -10.99 6.18
N GLN A 9 -9.85 -12.12 6.84
CA GLN A 9 -9.00 -12.46 7.97
C GLN A 9 -7.56 -12.73 7.53
N LEU A 10 -6.63 -12.77 8.47
CA LEU A 10 -5.26 -13.13 8.19
C LEU A 10 -5.20 -14.52 7.52
N GLY A 11 -4.50 -14.62 6.38
CA GLY A 11 -4.45 -15.86 5.59
C GLY A 11 -5.70 -16.11 4.71
N SER A 12 -6.58 -15.12 4.56
CA SER A 12 -7.76 -15.22 3.68
C SER A 12 -7.45 -15.22 2.19
N GLY A 13 -6.24 -14.82 1.79
CA GLY A 13 -5.86 -14.63 0.40
C GLY A 13 -5.79 -13.16 -0.05
N ALA A 14 -6.41 -12.22 0.71
CA ALA A 14 -6.45 -10.81 0.33
C ALA A 14 -5.06 -10.17 0.17
N GLY A 15 -4.17 -10.40 1.14
CA GLY A 15 -2.79 -9.89 1.08
C GLY A 15 -1.94 -10.57 0.01
N GLU A 16 -2.18 -11.86 -0.22
CA GLU A 16 -1.51 -12.68 -1.24
C GLU A 16 -1.85 -12.22 -2.66
N VAL A 17 -3.07 -11.74 -2.90
CA VAL A 17 -3.47 -11.10 -4.16
C VAL A 17 -2.59 -9.88 -4.44
N LEU A 18 -2.41 -8.98 -3.46
CA LEU A 18 -1.54 -7.82 -3.63
C LEU A 18 -0.08 -8.21 -3.90
N ALA A 19 0.43 -9.18 -3.13
CA ALA A 19 1.80 -9.68 -3.32
C ALA A 19 2.00 -10.32 -4.70
N SER A 20 0.96 -10.99 -5.23
CA SER A 20 1.00 -11.58 -6.57
C SER A 20 0.99 -10.51 -7.66
N ILE A 21 0.16 -9.48 -7.56
CA ILE A 21 0.14 -8.34 -8.50
C ILE A 21 1.49 -7.59 -8.47
N ALA A 22 2.11 -7.50 -7.32
CA ALA A 22 3.43 -6.91 -7.14
C ALA A 22 4.59 -7.79 -7.65
N GLY A 23 4.33 -9.05 -8.01
CA GLY A 23 5.38 -10.00 -8.38
C GLY A 23 6.25 -10.47 -7.21
N ALA A 24 5.83 -10.22 -5.98
CA ALA A 24 6.49 -10.71 -4.76
C ALA A 24 6.08 -12.15 -4.43
N LEU A 25 4.91 -12.59 -4.91
CA LEU A 25 4.42 -13.95 -4.86
C LEU A 25 4.09 -14.44 -6.26
N GLN A 26 4.50 -15.65 -6.59
CA GLN A 26 4.24 -16.22 -7.92
C GLN A 26 2.78 -16.69 -8.02
N SER A 27 2.03 -16.13 -8.97
CA SER A 27 0.68 -16.60 -9.30
C SER A 27 0.74 -17.94 -10.03
N ARG A 28 -0.16 -18.87 -9.67
CA ARG A 28 -0.28 -20.19 -10.35
C ARG A 28 -1.18 -20.14 -11.58
N SER A 29 -2.15 -19.24 -11.59
CA SER A 29 -3.14 -19.10 -12.66
C SER A 29 -3.79 -17.71 -12.62
N GLY A 30 -4.52 -17.37 -13.65
CA GLY A 30 -5.21 -16.10 -13.79
C GLY A 30 -4.55 -15.18 -14.82
N SER A 31 -5.19 -14.04 -15.07
CA SER A 31 -4.70 -13.01 -15.98
C SER A 31 -4.85 -11.64 -15.33
N LEU A 32 -3.91 -10.76 -15.61
CA LEU A 32 -3.96 -9.36 -15.24
C LEU A 32 -3.87 -8.52 -16.50
N THR A 33 -4.59 -7.40 -16.50
CA THR A 33 -4.44 -6.36 -17.52
C THR A 33 -4.06 -5.05 -16.85
N LEU A 34 -3.10 -4.36 -17.41
CA LEU A 34 -2.68 -3.03 -17.00
C LEU A 34 -2.80 -2.09 -18.19
N ASN A 35 -3.64 -1.07 -18.09
CA ASN A 35 -3.91 -0.14 -19.19
C ASN A 35 -4.33 -0.83 -20.50
N GLY A 36 -5.12 -1.91 -20.42
CA GLY A 36 -5.60 -2.69 -21.55
C GLY A 36 -4.62 -3.74 -22.10
N GLU A 37 -3.38 -3.78 -21.62
CA GLU A 37 -2.38 -4.78 -22.01
C GLU A 37 -2.27 -5.92 -20.99
N THR A 38 -2.07 -7.15 -21.46
CA THR A 38 -1.81 -8.28 -20.57
C THR A 38 -0.50 -8.03 -19.80
N PHE A 39 -0.59 -8.11 -18.49
CA PHE A 39 0.53 -7.93 -17.57
C PHE A 39 0.71 -9.19 -16.72
N LEU A 40 1.89 -9.79 -16.78
CA LEU A 40 2.29 -10.88 -15.89
C LEU A 40 3.48 -10.42 -15.05
N PRO A 41 3.31 -10.20 -13.75
CA PRO A 41 4.39 -9.76 -12.88
C PRO A 41 5.42 -10.90 -12.69
N LYS A 42 6.66 -10.64 -13.13
CA LYS A 42 7.76 -11.62 -13.04
C LYS A 42 8.59 -11.44 -11.77
N SER A 43 8.56 -10.25 -11.20
CA SER A 43 9.29 -9.86 -10.00
C SER A 43 8.83 -8.48 -9.52
N PRO A 44 9.13 -8.08 -8.26
CA PRO A 44 8.87 -6.72 -7.79
C PRO A 44 9.53 -5.64 -8.65
N SER A 45 10.76 -5.87 -9.11
CA SER A 45 11.45 -4.93 -10.00
C SER A 45 10.73 -4.78 -11.36
N HIS A 46 10.07 -5.83 -11.86
CA HIS A 46 9.25 -5.74 -13.07
C HIS A 46 7.98 -4.92 -12.83
N ALA A 47 7.31 -5.12 -11.68
CA ALA A 47 6.14 -4.34 -11.30
C ALA A 47 6.48 -2.84 -11.13
N ILE A 48 7.60 -2.52 -10.48
CA ILE A 48 8.10 -1.14 -10.31
C ILE A 48 8.34 -0.47 -11.68
N LYS A 49 8.95 -1.16 -12.63
CA LYS A 49 9.15 -0.64 -14.01
C LYS A 49 7.83 -0.34 -14.72
N LYS A 50 6.75 -1.03 -14.35
CA LYS A 50 5.38 -0.80 -14.83
C LYS A 50 4.60 0.16 -13.93
N LYS A 51 5.30 0.89 -13.04
CA LYS A 51 4.73 1.88 -12.10
C LYS A 51 3.70 1.28 -11.13
N ILE A 52 3.87 0.03 -10.76
CA ILE A 52 3.13 -0.61 -9.69
C ILE A 52 4.01 -0.60 -8.44
N ALA A 53 3.56 0.09 -7.41
CA ALA A 53 4.19 0.17 -6.10
C ALA A 53 3.54 -0.81 -5.12
N TYR A 54 4.32 -1.39 -4.21
CA TYR A 54 3.82 -2.33 -3.22
C TYR A 54 4.37 -2.04 -1.82
N CYS A 55 3.47 -1.73 -0.90
CA CYS A 55 3.76 -1.57 0.52
C CYS A 55 3.34 -2.84 1.27
N SER A 56 4.33 -3.57 1.79
CA SER A 56 4.12 -4.80 2.58
C SER A 56 3.49 -4.50 3.94
N SER A 57 2.79 -5.48 4.51
CA SER A 57 2.21 -5.41 5.87
C SER A 57 3.27 -5.36 6.98
N ASP A 58 4.48 -5.85 6.73
CA ASP A 58 5.60 -5.77 7.68
C ASP A 58 6.61 -4.70 7.24
N ARG A 59 6.33 -3.44 7.63
CA ARG A 59 7.22 -2.33 7.31
C ARG A 59 8.62 -2.45 7.89
N LYS A 60 8.77 -3.17 9.01
CA LYS A 60 10.08 -3.32 9.68
C LYS A 60 10.96 -4.31 8.96
N LYS A 61 10.39 -5.38 8.44
CA LYS A 61 11.12 -6.44 7.74
C LYS A 61 11.34 -6.10 6.25
N ASP A 62 10.27 -5.66 5.58
CA ASP A 62 10.23 -5.55 4.13
C ASP A 62 10.07 -4.10 3.64
N GLY A 63 9.59 -3.20 4.52
CA GLY A 63 9.18 -1.86 4.13
C GLY A 63 10.27 -0.80 4.27
N LEU A 64 11.13 -0.87 5.28
CA LEU A 64 12.09 0.19 5.62
C LEU A 64 13.47 -0.36 5.96
N PHE A 65 14.49 0.38 5.60
CA PHE A 65 15.85 0.22 6.10
C PHE A 65 15.96 1.00 7.43
N LEU A 66 15.65 0.36 8.56
CA LEU A 66 15.49 1.02 9.87
C LEU A 66 16.75 1.75 10.35
N GLY A 67 17.96 1.21 10.09
CA GLY A 67 19.24 1.84 10.43
C GLY A 67 19.71 2.87 9.39
N ARG A 68 18.87 3.24 8.41
CA ARG A 68 19.22 4.24 7.41
C ARG A 68 18.38 5.50 7.59
N PRO A 69 18.91 6.66 7.18
CA PRO A 69 18.20 7.93 7.24
C PRO A 69 16.85 7.91 6.52
N ILE A 70 15.95 8.80 6.93
CA ILE A 70 14.61 8.94 6.34
C ILE A 70 14.74 9.29 4.84
N PHE A 71 15.63 10.20 4.47
CA PHE A 71 15.80 10.61 3.06
C PHE A 71 16.20 9.44 2.15
N GLU A 72 17.08 8.54 2.62
CA GLU A 72 17.51 7.37 1.87
C GLU A 72 16.35 6.36 1.71
N ASN A 73 15.52 6.19 2.75
CA ASN A 73 14.32 5.37 2.64
C ASN A 73 13.35 5.93 1.60
N LEU A 74 13.11 7.24 1.62
CA LEU A 74 12.17 7.89 0.69
C LEU A 74 12.62 7.80 -0.77
N THR A 75 13.92 7.80 -1.03
CA THR A 75 14.48 7.76 -2.39
C THR A 75 14.79 6.35 -2.88
N SER A 76 14.83 5.37 -1.99
CA SER A 76 15.27 3.99 -2.29
C SER A 76 14.62 3.33 -3.51
N PRO A 77 13.29 3.49 -3.81
CA PRO A 77 12.71 2.88 -4.99
C PRO A 77 13.13 3.55 -6.31
N ALA A 78 13.55 4.82 -6.26
CA ALA A 78 13.91 5.62 -7.43
C ALA A 78 15.42 5.79 -7.61
N LEU A 79 16.26 5.14 -6.82
CA LEU A 79 17.72 5.31 -6.88
C LEU A 79 18.29 5.19 -8.29
N GLY A 80 17.80 4.22 -9.08
CA GLY A 80 18.25 4.06 -10.47
C GLY A 80 17.88 5.23 -11.40
N ALA A 81 16.83 5.98 -11.07
CA ALA A 81 16.39 7.15 -11.85
C ALA A 81 17.06 8.46 -11.42
N ILE A 82 17.43 8.57 -10.14
CA ILE A 82 18.10 9.77 -9.58
C ILE A 82 19.61 9.70 -9.60
N SER A 83 20.18 8.50 -9.78
CA SER A 83 21.64 8.31 -9.93
C SER A 83 22.11 8.73 -11.31
N LYS A 84 23.22 9.46 -11.38
CA LYS A 84 23.90 9.81 -12.62
C LYS A 84 25.25 9.09 -12.66
N TYR A 85 25.50 8.29 -13.69
CA TYR A 85 26.72 7.48 -13.83
C TYR A 85 27.03 6.55 -12.62
N GLY A 86 25.98 6.09 -11.91
CA GLY A 86 26.15 5.25 -10.72
C GLY A 86 26.45 6.02 -9.42
N PHE A 87 26.50 7.34 -9.48
CA PHE A 87 26.74 8.21 -8.31
C PHE A 87 25.48 8.98 -7.94
N ASN A 88 25.16 9.01 -6.65
CA ASN A 88 24.12 9.87 -6.10
C ASN A 88 24.74 11.22 -5.72
N PHE A 89 24.19 12.31 -6.25
CA PHE A 89 24.56 13.65 -5.83
C PHE A 89 23.70 14.05 -4.64
N GLY A 90 24.26 14.00 -3.43
CA GLY A 90 23.55 14.17 -2.17
C GLY A 90 22.61 15.38 -2.08
N SER A 91 22.96 16.51 -2.71
CA SER A 91 22.12 17.72 -2.72
C SER A 91 20.82 17.55 -3.55
N SER A 92 20.87 16.83 -4.66
CA SER A 92 19.67 16.58 -5.48
C SER A 92 18.76 15.51 -4.84
N GLU A 93 19.35 14.53 -4.19
CA GLU A 93 18.64 13.51 -3.44
C GLU A 93 17.91 14.11 -2.22
N ASP A 94 18.58 14.98 -1.45
CA ASP A 94 18.00 15.66 -0.31
C ASP A 94 16.82 16.54 -0.72
N ASN A 95 16.95 17.34 -1.77
CA ASN A 95 15.85 18.16 -2.27
C ASN A 95 14.65 17.34 -2.76
N TYR A 96 14.92 16.23 -3.46
CA TYR A 96 13.88 15.33 -3.95
C TYR A 96 13.15 14.67 -2.78
N SER A 97 13.88 14.15 -1.82
CA SER A 97 13.32 13.49 -0.63
C SER A 97 12.48 14.44 0.24
N ARG A 98 12.88 15.71 0.36
CA ARG A 98 12.10 16.72 1.11
C ARG A 98 10.73 16.97 0.49
N ASN A 99 10.60 16.93 -0.83
CA ASN A 99 9.30 17.04 -1.49
C ASN A 99 8.41 15.82 -1.19
N LEU A 100 8.98 14.60 -1.24
CA LEU A 100 8.27 13.39 -0.85
C LEU A 100 7.84 13.41 0.64
N ALA A 101 8.71 13.92 1.51
CA ALA A 101 8.41 14.04 2.94
C ALA A 101 7.20 14.95 3.20
N LYS A 102 7.11 16.08 2.50
CA LYS A 102 5.96 17.00 2.62
C LYS A 102 4.65 16.35 2.19
N GLU A 103 4.68 15.51 1.16
CA GLU A 103 3.49 14.78 0.69
C GLU A 103 2.85 13.90 1.77
N PHE A 104 3.64 13.34 2.68
CA PHE A 104 3.17 12.49 3.78
C PHE A 104 3.28 13.13 5.16
N LEU A 105 3.44 14.47 5.24
CA LEU A 105 3.59 15.19 6.50
C LEU A 105 4.70 14.62 7.41
N ILE A 106 5.81 14.22 6.79
CA ILE A 106 7.01 13.79 7.49
C ILE A 106 7.83 15.05 7.83
N ASP A 107 8.31 15.13 9.07
CA ASP A 107 9.09 16.28 9.52
C ASP A 107 10.42 16.38 8.74
N VAL A 108 10.50 17.39 7.88
CA VAL A 108 11.68 17.65 7.04
C VAL A 108 12.93 18.01 7.84
N LYS A 109 12.83 18.35 9.12
CA LYS A 109 13.97 18.61 10.00
C LYS A 109 14.66 17.30 10.42
N ARG A 110 13.94 16.21 10.37
CA ARG A 110 14.39 14.88 10.78
C ARG A 110 14.90 13.99 9.64
N MET A 111 15.09 14.53 8.44
CA MET A 111 15.42 13.74 7.25
C MET A 111 16.70 12.90 7.39
N HIS A 112 17.65 13.35 8.22
CA HIS A 112 18.89 12.64 8.50
C HIS A 112 18.82 11.70 9.71
N ASP A 113 17.68 11.66 10.44
CA ASP A 113 17.49 10.71 11.52
C ASP A 113 17.30 9.30 10.94
N GLU A 114 17.72 8.28 11.68
CA GLU A 114 17.42 6.88 11.35
C GLU A 114 15.91 6.62 11.40
N SER A 115 15.39 5.95 10.40
CA SER A 115 13.95 5.63 10.31
C SER A 115 13.46 4.75 11.46
N GLY A 116 14.36 3.99 12.10
CA GLY A 116 14.08 3.19 13.29
C GLY A 116 13.68 4.00 14.53
N LEU A 117 14.12 5.27 14.60
CA LEU A 117 13.81 6.17 15.72
C LEU A 117 12.45 6.87 15.60
N LEU A 118 11.72 6.63 14.52
CA LEU A 118 10.40 7.18 14.31
C LEU A 118 9.32 6.39 15.05
N SER A 119 8.22 7.08 15.44
CA SER A 119 6.99 6.40 15.88
C SER A 119 6.42 5.50 14.77
N GLY A 120 5.59 4.52 15.15
CA GLY A 120 4.97 3.60 14.19
C GLY A 120 4.21 4.32 13.08
N GLY A 121 3.45 5.37 13.39
CA GLY A 121 2.74 6.18 12.41
C GLY A 121 3.69 6.89 11.43
N ASN A 122 4.77 7.49 11.92
CA ASN A 122 5.76 8.13 11.06
C ASN A 122 6.55 7.13 10.22
N GLN A 123 6.89 5.94 10.75
CA GLN A 123 7.45 4.87 9.95
C GLN A 123 6.52 4.46 8.81
N GLN A 124 5.22 4.37 9.07
CA GLN A 124 4.23 4.02 8.05
C GLN A 124 4.13 5.10 6.97
N LYS A 125 4.17 6.38 7.35
CA LYS A 125 4.22 7.49 6.40
C LYS A 125 5.46 7.41 5.49
N VAL A 126 6.63 7.08 6.03
CA VAL A 126 7.85 6.88 5.24
C VAL A 126 7.70 5.66 4.32
N ALA A 127 7.15 4.54 4.82
CA ALA A 127 6.95 3.32 4.04
C ALA A 127 5.99 3.50 2.86
N LEU A 128 4.96 4.35 3.01
CA LEU A 128 4.05 4.72 1.91
C LEU A 128 4.68 5.80 1.02
N GLY A 129 5.26 6.83 1.63
CA GLY A 129 5.80 8.01 0.95
C GLY A 129 6.93 7.68 -0.03
N LYS A 130 7.78 6.70 0.31
CA LYS A 130 8.87 6.29 -0.58
C LYS A 130 8.40 5.86 -1.96
N TRP A 131 7.21 5.26 -2.05
CA TRP A 131 6.67 4.77 -3.31
C TRP A 131 6.24 5.88 -4.28
N LEU A 132 6.00 7.10 -3.80
CA LEU A 132 5.74 8.25 -4.68
C LEU A 132 6.98 8.63 -5.50
N SER A 133 8.17 8.21 -5.07
CA SER A 133 9.42 8.46 -5.80
C SER A 133 9.41 7.87 -7.22
N ILE A 134 8.67 6.81 -7.46
CA ILE A 134 8.54 6.20 -8.79
C ILE A 134 7.33 6.72 -9.59
N LYS A 135 6.55 7.66 -9.03
CA LYS A 135 5.30 8.18 -9.62
C LYS A 135 4.38 7.04 -10.07
N PRO A 136 3.85 6.24 -9.13
CA PRO A 136 3.12 5.03 -9.45
C PRO A 136 1.77 5.36 -10.12
N ASP A 137 1.34 4.49 -11.03
CA ASP A 137 -0.02 4.48 -11.56
C ASP A 137 -0.93 3.63 -10.66
N VAL A 138 -0.35 2.61 -10.00
CA VAL A 138 -1.03 1.72 -9.06
C VAL A 138 -0.22 1.62 -7.75
N LEU A 139 -0.90 1.81 -6.63
CA LEU A 139 -0.33 1.65 -5.29
C LEU A 139 -1.05 0.50 -4.56
N LEU A 140 -0.32 -0.56 -4.31
CA LEU A 140 -0.77 -1.73 -3.55
C LEU A 140 -0.33 -1.57 -2.10
N VAL A 141 -1.28 -1.65 -1.15
CA VAL A 141 -0.98 -1.43 0.27
C VAL A 141 -1.55 -2.58 1.11
N ASN A 142 -0.68 -3.36 1.72
CA ASN A 142 -1.09 -4.43 2.62
C ASN A 142 -1.04 -3.93 4.07
N GLU A 143 -2.19 -3.90 4.76
CA GLU A 143 -2.37 -3.40 6.13
C GLU A 143 -1.87 -1.94 6.30
N PRO A 144 -2.56 -0.95 5.70
CA PRO A 144 -2.10 0.45 5.63
C PRO A 144 -1.81 1.08 6.99
N THR A 145 -2.52 0.69 8.05
CA THR A 145 -2.36 1.32 9.37
C THR A 145 -2.04 0.34 10.50
N ARG A 146 -1.48 -0.84 10.17
CA ARG A 146 -1.09 -1.83 11.17
C ARG A 146 -0.05 -1.26 12.14
N GLY A 147 -0.37 -1.30 13.45
CA GLY A 147 0.51 -0.78 14.50
C GLY A 147 0.71 0.75 14.45
N VAL A 148 -0.32 1.46 14.01
CA VAL A 148 -0.39 2.91 13.95
C VAL A 148 -1.45 3.40 14.95
N ASP A 149 -1.18 4.50 15.63
CA ASP A 149 -2.16 5.13 16.53
C ASP A 149 -3.33 5.78 15.76
N VAL A 150 -4.45 6.03 16.48
CA VAL A 150 -5.69 6.50 15.87
C VAL A 150 -5.52 7.85 15.15
N GLY A 151 -4.71 8.76 15.70
CA GLY A 151 -4.47 10.06 15.08
C GLY A 151 -3.75 9.94 13.75
N ALA A 152 -2.69 9.13 13.69
CA ALA A 152 -1.93 8.91 12.47
C ALA A 152 -2.70 8.07 11.42
N LYS A 153 -3.66 7.22 11.82
CA LYS A 153 -4.54 6.51 10.88
C LYS A 153 -5.32 7.46 9.98
N SER A 154 -5.97 8.46 10.55
CA SER A 154 -6.77 9.43 9.79
C SER A 154 -5.94 10.22 8.79
N GLU A 155 -4.71 10.59 9.15
CA GLU A 155 -3.78 11.26 8.22
C GLU A 155 -3.39 10.37 7.03
N ILE A 156 -3.15 9.07 7.29
CA ILE A 156 -2.84 8.09 6.24
C ILE A 156 -4.03 7.94 5.29
N TYR A 157 -5.26 7.81 5.81
CA TYR A 157 -6.46 7.70 4.96
C TYR A 157 -6.66 8.94 4.09
N GLN A 158 -6.49 10.13 4.69
CA GLN A 158 -6.57 11.37 3.94
C GLN A 158 -5.56 11.40 2.79
N ARG A 159 -4.30 11.00 3.04
CA ARG A 159 -3.27 10.94 1.98
C ARG A 159 -3.63 9.94 0.90
N MET A 160 -4.14 8.76 1.25
CA MET A 160 -4.59 7.79 0.25
C MET A 160 -5.73 8.36 -0.63
N ARG A 161 -6.71 9.04 -0.05
CA ARG A 161 -7.77 9.72 -0.82
C ARG A 161 -7.22 10.82 -1.73
N GLU A 162 -6.29 11.64 -1.25
CA GLU A 162 -5.65 12.68 -2.06
C GLU A 162 -4.85 12.10 -3.23
N LEU A 163 -4.16 10.96 -3.03
CA LEU A 163 -3.45 10.25 -4.09
C LEU A 163 -4.44 9.70 -5.14
N ALA A 164 -5.54 9.10 -4.69
CA ALA A 164 -6.58 8.60 -5.57
C ALA A 164 -7.22 9.75 -6.40
N ALA A 165 -7.51 10.88 -5.77
CA ALA A 165 -8.03 12.07 -6.46
C ALA A 165 -7.07 12.63 -7.53
N ARG A 166 -5.76 12.36 -7.40
CA ARG A 166 -4.74 12.69 -8.42
C ARG A 166 -4.60 11.63 -9.52
N GLY A 167 -5.44 10.59 -9.51
CA GLY A 167 -5.50 9.55 -10.54
C GLY A 167 -4.76 8.25 -10.21
N ILE A 168 -4.09 8.14 -9.05
CA ILE A 168 -3.42 6.90 -8.64
C ILE A 168 -4.49 5.87 -8.23
N THR A 169 -4.50 4.70 -8.86
CA THR A 169 -5.35 3.59 -8.40
C THR A 169 -4.75 2.96 -7.15
N ILE A 170 -5.56 2.83 -6.10
CA ILE A 170 -5.11 2.23 -4.84
C ILE A 170 -5.86 0.91 -4.62
N ILE A 171 -5.12 -0.17 -4.37
CA ILE A 171 -5.69 -1.44 -3.92
C ILE A 171 -5.08 -1.75 -2.57
N PHE A 172 -5.90 -1.88 -1.54
CA PHE A 172 -5.38 -2.21 -0.22
C PHE A 172 -6.06 -3.43 0.38
N ALA A 173 -5.32 -4.21 1.14
CA ALA A 173 -5.85 -5.30 1.95
C ALA A 173 -5.82 -4.90 3.42
N SER A 174 -6.89 -5.18 4.16
CA SER A 174 -6.95 -4.92 5.59
C SER A 174 -7.82 -5.92 6.33
N THR A 175 -7.37 -6.24 7.55
CA THR A 175 -8.15 -6.99 8.55
C THR A 175 -8.97 -6.05 9.45
N ASP A 176 -8.72 -4.74 9.39
CA ASP A 176 -9.46 -3.72 10.16
C ASP A 176 -10.78 -3.36 9.46
N ILE A 177 -11.89 -3.77 10.04
CA ILE A 177 -13.22 -3.53 9.48
C ILE A 177 -13.54 -2.04 9.33
N GLN A 178 -12.99 -1.18 10.17
CA GLN A 178 -13.19 0.27 10.07
C GLN A 178 -12.52 0.84 8.83
N GLU A 179 -11.32 0.36 8.50
CA GLU A 179 -10.65 0.74 7.25
C GLU A 179 -11.48 0.35 6.03
N ILE A 180 -11.96 -0.90 6.03
CA ILE A 180 -12.72 -1.48 4.92
C ILE A 180 -14.08 -0.80 4.72
N THR A 181 -14.71 -0.29 5.78
CA THR A 181 -16.02 0.37 5.66
C THR A 181 -15.93 1.88 5.41
N TYR A 182 -14.76 2.49 5.66
CA TYR A 182 -14.60 3.94 5.57
C TYR A 182 -13.83 4.40 4.34
N LEU A 183 -12.75 3.70 3.97
CA LEU A 183 -11.77 4.20 3.01
C LEU A 183 -12.11 3.91 1.54
N PRO A 184 -12.54 2.69 1.15
CA PRO A 184 -12.63 2.30 -0.25
C PRO A 184 -13.90 2.78 -0.94
N ASP A 185 -13.85 2.89 -2.28
CA ASP A 185 -15.01 3.09 -3.14
C ASP A 185 -15.74 1.76 -3.42
N ARG A 186 -15.00 0.65 -3.31
CA ARG A 186 -15.46 -0.71 -3.55
C ARG A 186 -14.69 -1.70 -2.68
N VAL A 187 -15.34 -2.75 -2.22
CA VAL A 187 -14.76 -3.81 -1.38
C VAL A 187 -14.97 -5.17 -2.03
N ILE A 188 -13.94 -5.99 -2.00
CA ILE A 188 -14.03 -7.42 -2.30
C ILE A 188 -13.70 -8.18 -1.02
N THR A 189 -14.57 -9.13 -0.65
CA THR A 189 -14.40 -9.95 0.56
C THR A 189 -13.78 -11.31 0.23
N PHE A 190 -12.92 -11.77 1.13
CA PHE A 190 -12.16 -13.02 1.00
C PHE A 190 -12.36 -13.91 2.23
N TYR A 191 -12.57 -15.19 1.99
CA TYR A 191 -12.63 -16.21 3.02
C TYR A 191 -11.85 -17.45 2.57
N ARG A 192 -10.84 -17.86 3.32
CA ARG A 192 -10.04 -19.08 3.09
C ARG A 192 -9.59 -19.29 1.63
N GLY A 193 -9.07 -18.25 1.03
CA GLY A 193 -8.56 -18.27 -0.35
C GLY A 193 -9.61 -18.08 -1.44
N MET A 194 -10.87 -17.90 -1.07
CA MET A 194 -11.97 -17.67 -2.01
C MET A 194 -12.43 -16.21 -1.96
N MET A 195 -12.71 -15.63 -3.11
CA MET A 195 -13.49 -14.40 -3.23
C MET A 195 -14.95 -14.74 -2.93
N ILE A 196 -15.57 -14.00 -2.01
CA ILE A 196 -16.95 -14.24 -1.58
C ILE A 196 -17.92 -13.32 -2.30
N ASP A 197 -17.73 -11.99 -2.16
CA ASP A 197 -18.61 -11.01 -2.81
C ASP A 197 -17.88 -9.70 -3.09
N GLU A 198 -18.57 -8.82 -3.82
CA GLU A 198 -18.11 -7.48 -4.18
C GLU A 198 -19.18 -6.44 -3.82
N HIS A 199 -18.80 -5.42 -3.06
CA HIS A 199 -19.68 -4.35 -2.61
C HIS A 199 -19.17 -2.98 -3.08
N ARG A 200 -20.08 -2.15 -3.61
CA ARG A 200 -19.82 -0.73 -3.84
C ARG A 200 -20.17 0.08 -2.59
N LEU A 201 -19.56 1.25 -2.44
CA LEU A 201 -19.62 2.12 -1.27
C LEU A 201 -21.03 2.18 -0.61
N GLU A 202 -22.07 2.36 -1.41
CA GLU A 202 -23.47 2.46 -0.92
C GLU A 202 -23.99 1.19 -0.24
N LYS A 203 -23.37 0.02 -0.50
CA LYS A 203 -23.74 -1.29 0.01
C LYS A 203 -22.77 -1.85 1.04
N ILE A 204 -21.70 -1.12 1.38
CA ILE A 204 -20.73 -1.55 2.37
C ILE A 204 -21.33 -1.40 3.77
N LYS A 205 -21.75 -2.52 4.35
CA LYS A 205 -22.31 -2.59 5.71
C LYS A 205 -21.45 -3.49 6.57
N THR A 206 -21.01 -2.99 7.73
CA THR A 206 -20.16 -3.75 8.67
C THR A 206 -20.66 -5.17 8.96
N PRO A 207 -21.95 -5.42 9.29
CA PRO A 207 -22.39 -6.78 9.58
C PRO A 207 -22.29 -7.73 8.38
N VAL A 208 -22.54 -7.23 7.17
CA VAL A 208 -22.43 -8.04 5.94
C VAL A 208 -20.99 -8.44 5.70
N ILE A 209 -20.08 -7.46 5.71
CA ILE A 209 -18.64 -7.71 5.51
C ILE A 209 -18.11 -8.69 6.59
N LEU A 210 -18.47 -8.47 7.87
CA LEU A 210 -18.06 -9.36 8.96
C LEU A 210 -18.51 -10.80 8.72
N LYS A 211 -19.77 -11.03 8.34
CA LYS A 211 -20.28 -12.36 8.03
C LYS A 211 -19.46 -13.01 6.92
N GLU A 212 -19.25 -12.30 5.83
CA GLU A 212 -18.54 -12.82 4.65
C GLU A 212 -17.09 -13.21 4.93
N ILE A 213 -16.37 -12.44 5.78
CA ILE A 213 -14.97 -12.74 6.12
C ILE A 213 -14.79 -13.74 7.25
N THR A 214 -15.88 -14.08 8.00
CA THR A 214 -15.80 -15.00 9.15
C THR A 214 -16.49 -16.33 8.89
N ASP A 215 -17.72 -16.30 8.38
CA ASP A 215 -18.54 -17.49 8.13
C ASP A 215 -19.57 -17.23 7.01
N PRO A 216 -19.13 -17.12 5.74
CA PRO A 216 -19.99 -16.74 4.63
C PRO A 216 -21.08 -17.77 4.31
N PHE A 217 -20.89 -19.04 4.71
CA PHE A 217 -21.79 -20.14 4.34
C PHE A 217 -22.79 -20.51 5.43
N ASN A 218 -22.74 -19.84 6.58
CA ASN A 218 -23.70 -20.08 7.65
C ASN A 218 -25.02 -19.32 7.39
N GLU A 219 -26.10 -20.03 7.12
CA GLU A 219 -27.43 -19.47 6.85
C GLU A 219 -28.18 -18.99 8.10
N THR A 220 -27.56 -18.92 9.27
CA THR A 220 -28.21 -18.42 10.47
C THR A 220 -28.61 -16.96 10.27
N ASN A 221 -29.91 -16.72 10.15
CA ASN A 221 -30.59 -15.45 9.86
C ASN A 221 -30.05 -14.28 10.70
N LEU A 222 -29.70 -13.19 10.02
CA LEU A 222 -29.64 -11.84 10.59
C LEU A 222 -31.02 -11.24 10.68
#